data_d9b1366f054f86ed3874289674111961
#
_entry.id   d9b1366f054f86ed3874289674111961
#
_cell.length_a   1.000
_cell.length_b   1.000
_cell.length_c   1.000
_cell.angle_alpha   90.00
_cell.angle_beta   90.00
_cell.angle_gamma   90.00
#
_symmetry.space_group_name_H-M   'P 1'
#
loop_
_entity.id
_entity.type
_entity.pdbx_description
1 polymer ?
#
loop_
_entity_poly.entity_id
_entity_poly.type
_entity_poly.pdbx_seq_one_letter_code
_entity_poly.pdbx_strand_id
1 'polypeptide(L)'
;MRRLSALLAVSLLASPAIGAEASDKWLDNGRQLLGELIAIPSVTDRHEEVKRVASHLRDQFVAGGLSDVTIKDHDGTQSLIMRWKAERKPNGGKALKPMLLLGHMDVVEARREDWSRDPFKMVEEDGYLYGRGATDMKNGIAAIANSLLWLKAEGFKPSRDIIVFFSGDEETSGNGALRGATEWRALTDADFALNADAGGGAFTKDGTLLGFGLQTSEKMYADFTFTVRNSGGHSSRPRPDHAIYELATALKKLEAHRFTPAFTETTRAYLQYRQSQEKGPLGDAMRRWLADEKDGAAADIIEADPSEVGLTRTRCVATRLEGGHANNALPQLARATVNCRILPGVTAQSVIDELKATVGEGVEVVQVGDARPSPPSPLRKDVVAAYTRSIQKRHPGAPIVPQMSAGATDGLFFRSEGIPVYGVDGAWIISPEDERAHGRDERIPVKSFRENLQHWHDMVAELAG
;
A
#
# COMPACT_ATOMS: atom_id res chain seq x y z
N MET A 1 -64.41 20.87 -39.32
CA MET A 1 -63.64 19.73 -38.77
C MET A 1 -62.33 20.29 -38.24
N ARG A 2 -62.24 20.51 -36.93
CA ARG A 2 -61.00 21.02 -36.24
C ARG A 2 -60.25 19.81 -35.66
N ARG A 3 -59.04 19.61 -36.09
CA ARG A 3 -58.17 18.59 -35.50
C ARG A 3 -57.46 19.20 -34.29
N LEU A 4 -57.70 18.65 -33.10
CA LEU A 4 -56.90 18.93 -31.90
C LEU A 4 -55.62 18.09 -32.00
N SER A 5 -54.48 18.75 -31.97
CA SER A 5 -53.19 18.11 -31.76
C SER A 5 -52.87 18.15 -30.26
N ALA A 6 -52.83 16.99 -29.64
CA ALA A 6 -52.38 16.86 -28.24
C ALA A 6 -50.86 16.84 -28.24
N LEU A 7 -50.23 17.83 -27.61
CA LEU A 7 -48.81 17.81 -27.24
C LEU A 7 -48.66 16.93 -25.99
N LEU A 8 -47.96 15.81 -26.14
CA LEU A 8 -47.46 15.04 -25.01
C LEU A 8 -46.18 15.76 -24.47
N ALA A 9 -46.28 16.35 -23.31
CA ALA A 9 -45.14 16.82 -22.58
C ALA A 9 -44.43 15.62 -21.94
N VAL A 10 -43.28 15.21 -22.48
CA VAL A 10 -42.39 14.23 -21.86
C VAL A 10 -41.62 14.96 -20.78
N SER A 11 -42.01 14.74 -19.53
CA SER A 11 -41.21 15.17 -18.36
C SER A 11 -39.95 14.33 -18.31
N LEU A 12 -38.85 14.86 -18.76
CA LEU A 12 -37.51 14.35 -18.45
C LEU A 12 -37.29 14.54 -16.93
N LEU A 13 -37.50 13.49 -16.16
CA LEU A 13 -36.97 13.38 -14.82
C LEU A 13 -35.44 13.33 -14.94
N ALA A 14 -34.82 14.48 -14.77
CA ALA A 14 -33.36 14.55 -14.59
C ALA A 14 -33.01 13.70 -13.38
N SER A 15 -32.33 12.57 -13.61
CA SER A 15 -31.61 11.87 -12.54
C SER A 15 -30.68 12.89 -11.88
N PRO A 16 -30.57 12.94 -10.53
CA PRO A 16 -29.64 13.83 -9.89
C PRO A 16 -28.25 13.48 -10.43
N ALA A 17 -27.54 14.48 -10.93
CA ALA A 17 -26.18 14.35 -11.42
C ALA A 17 -25.33 13.81 -10.25
N ILE A 18 -24.89 12.56 -10.35
CA ILE A 18 -23.87 11.97 -9.51
C ILE A 18 -22.59 12.73 -9.87
N GLY A 19 -22.15 13.65 -9.02
CA GLY A 19 -21.00 14.50 -9.25
C GLY A 19 -21.24 15.98 -8.94
N ALA A 20 -22.00 16.29 -7.90
CA ALA A 20 -21.95 17.64 -7.34
C ALA A 20 -20.52 17.90 -6.86
N GLU A 21 -19.95 19.07 -7.22
CA GLU A 21 -18.71 19.56 -6.59
C GLU A 21 -18.88 19.46 -5.08
N ALA A 22 -17.84 18.97 -4.39
CA ALA A 22 -17.87 18.88 -2.94
C ALA A 22 -18.27 20.23 -2.36
N SER A 23 -19.32 20.27 -1.53
CA SER A 23 -19.65 21.50 -0.83
C SER A 23 -18.44 21.85 0.06
N ASP A 24 -18.06 23.11 0.13
CA ASP A 24 -16.95 23.58 0.98
C ASP A 24 -17.05 23.03 2.41
N LYS A 25 -18.28 22.87 2.89
CA LYS A 25 -18.56 22.22 4.18
C LYS A 25 -17.89 20.87 4.34
N TRP A 26 -17.96 19.94 3.34
CA TRP A 26 -17.39 18.61 3.45
C TRP A 26 -15.88 18.59 3.26
N LEU A 27 -15.36 19.55 2.51
CA LEU A 27 -13.91 19.76 2.41
C LEU A 27 -13.35 20.28 3.74
N ASP A 28 -14.06 21.18 4.42
CA ASP A 28 -13.68 21.70 5.72
C ASP A 28 -13.81 20.62 6.81
N ASN A 29 -14.89 19.82 6.80
CA ASN A 29 -15.06 18.70 7.72
C ASN A 29 -13.92 17.69 7.57
N GLY A 30 -13.53 17.33 6.34
CA GLY A 30 -12.41 16.39 6.10
C GLY A 30 -11.09 16.96 6.62
N ARG A 31 -10.84 18.27 6.40
CA ARG A 31 -9.65 18.95 6.93
C ARG A 31 -9.65 18.96 8.46
N GLN A 32 -10.79 19.26 9.07
CA GLN A 32 -10.94 19.21 10.54
C GLN A 32 -10.66 17.81 11.05
N LEU A 33 -11.27 16.79 10.46
CA LEU A 33 -11.06 15.38 10.86
C LEU A 33 -9.58 14.99 10.75
N LEU A 34 -8.90 15.35 9.66
CA LEU A 34 -7.45 15.09 9.54
C LEU A 34 -6.67 15.76 10.69
N GLY A 35 -6.99 17.01 11.02
CA GLY A 35 -6.36 17.73 12.14
C GLY A 35 -6.60 17.04 13.49
N GLU A 36 -7.82 16.55 13.74
CA GLU A 36 -8.17 15.79 14.94
C GLU A 36 -7.42 14.45 15.02
N LEU A 37 -7.30 13.75 13.90
CA LEU A 37 -6.55 12.49 13.84
C LEU A 37 -5.05 12.70 14.04
N ILE A 38 -4.45 13.73 13.43
CA ILE A 38 -3.03 14.08 13.63
C ILE A 38 -2.76 14.45 15.09
N ALA A 39 -3.70 15.12 15.76
CA ALA A 39 -3.56 15.52 17.15
C ALA A 39 -3.52 14.35 18.14
N ILE A 40 -3.89 13.14 17.72
CA ILE A 40 -3.76 11.92 18.50
C ILE A 40 -2.43 11.25 18.08
N PRO A 41 -1.40 11.21 18.96
CA PRO A 41 -0.09 10.65 18.63
C PRO A 41 -0.11 9.11 18.65
N SER A 42 -0.86 8.52 17.72
CA SER A 42 -1.09 7.08 17.59
C SER A 42 0.15 6.34 17.04
N VAL A 43 1.31 6.60 17.64
CA VAL A 43 2.54 5.85 17.36
C VAL A 43 2.29 4.40 17.76
N THR A 44 2.73 3.48 16.93
CA THR A 44 2.45 2.04 17.05
C THR A 44 2.65 1.49 18.48
N ASP A 45 3.72 1.88 19.16
CA ASP A 45 4.00 1.44 20.54
C ASP A 45 3.11 2.15 21.59
N ARG A 46 2.34 3.15 21.21
CA ARG A 46 1.42 3.90 22.07
C ARG A 46 -0.01 3.38 21.89
N HIS A 47 -0.25 2.14 22.25
CA HIS A 47 -1.49 1.43 22.01
C HIS A 47 -2.75 2.20 22.47
N GLU A 48 -2.70 2.91 23.60
CA GLU A 48 -3.83 3.71 24.08
C GLU A 48 -4.17 4.87 23.14
N GLU A 49 -3.20 5.45 22.46
CA GLU A 49 -3.44 6.50 21.48
C GLU A 49 -4.07 5.94 20.20
N VAL A 50 -3.68 4.73 19.75
CA VAL A 50 -4.35 4.03 18.65
C VAL A 50 -5.81 3.75 19.00
N LYS A 51 -6.10 3.29 20.23
CA LYS A 51 -7.47 3.09 20.72
C LYS A 51 -8.28 4.38 20.74
N ARG A 52 -7.64 5.51 21.02
CA ARG A 52 -8.28 6.84 20.93
C ARG A 52 -8.69 7.19 19.49
N VAL A 53 -7.84 6.88 18.50
CA VAL A 53 -8.20 7.05 17.07
C VAL A 53 -9.40 6.18 16.71
N ALA A 54 -9.39 4.90 17.08
CA ALA A 54 -10.49 3.98 16.83
C ALA A 54 -11.81 4.48 17.45
N SER A 55 -11.75 4.95 18.71
CA SER A 55 -12.91 5.50 19.41
C SER A 55 -13.43 6.77 18.77
N HIS A 56 -12.52 7.69 18.39
CA HIS A 56 -12.88 8.92 17.71
C HIS A 56 -13.59 8.67 16.39
N LEU A 57 -13.05 7.78 15.55
CA LEU A 57 -13.66 7.41 14.25
C LEU A 57 -15.02 6.72 14.45
N ARG A 58 -15.15 5.82 15.43
CA ARG A 58 -16.44 5.21 15.78
C ARG A 58 -17.47 6.29 16.09
N ASP A 59 -17.11 7.25 16.93
CA ASP A 59 -18.03 8.30 17.38
C ASP A 59 -18.45 9.20 16.20
N GLN A 60 -17.53 9.50 15.26
CA GLN A 60 -17.84 10.21 14.02
C GLN A 60 -18.83 9.42 13.15
N PHE A 61 -18.59 8.13 12.92
CA PHE A 61 -19.49 7.27 12.15
C PHE A 61 -20.88 7.18 12.77
N VAL A 62 -20.96 6.94 14.09
CA VAL A 62 -22.23 6.82 14.80
C VAL A 62 -23.01 8.14 14.75
N ALA A 63 -22.35 9.28 15.00
CA ALA A 63 -22.96 10.61 14.91
C ALA A 63 -23.49 10.91 13.50
N GLY A 64 -22.82 10.42 12.46
CA GLY A 64 -23.23 10.54 11.06
C GLY A 64 -24.26 9.50 10.60
N GLY A 65 -24.76 8.63 11.48
CA GLY A 65 -25.78 7.63 11.17
C GLY A 65 -25.26 6.32 10.57
N LEU A 66 -23.96 6.05 10.71
CA LEU A 66 -23.30 4.78 10.36
C LEU A 66 -22.94 4.03 11.64
N SER A 67 -23.94 3.42 12.28
CA SER A 67 -23.84 2.91 13.65
C SER A 67 -23.41 1.43 13.77
N ASP A 68 -23.29 0.69 12.65
CA ASP A 68 -22.80 -0.70 12.67
C ASP A 68 -21.26 -0.70 12.72
N VAL A 69 -20.71 -0.36 13.89
CA VAL A 69 -19.26 -0.23 14.14
C VAL A 69 -18.84 -1.22 15.22
N THR A 70 -17.82 -2.01 14.92
CA THR A 70 -17.20 -2.97 15.83
C THR A 70 -15.72 -2.61 16.01
N ILE A 71 -15.26 -2.52 17.25
CA ILE A 71 -13.84 -2.40 17.58
C ILE A 71 -13.34 -3.77 18.07
N LYS A 72 -12.21 -4.21 17.55
CA LYS A 72 -11.58 -5.49 17.89
C LYS A 72 -10.26 -5.26 18.60
N ASP A 73 -10.14 -5.75 19.82
CA ASP A 73 -8.87 -5.75 20.57
C ASP A 73 -7.95 -6.86 20.06
N HIS A 74 -6.68 -6.55 19.89
CA HIS A 74 -5.62 -7.51 19.59
C HIS A 74 -4.25 -6.97 19.99
N ASP A 75 -3.38 -7.81 20.52
CA ASP A 75 -1.96 -7.53 20.78
C ASP A 75 -1.68 -6.18 21.49
N GLY A 76 -2.63 -5.76 22.37
CA GLY A 76 -2.58 -4.48 23.08
C GLY A 76 -3.19 -3.29 22.34
N THR A 77 -3.39 -3.36 21.04
CA THR A 77 -3.99 -2.33 20.18
C THR A 77 -5.42 -2.67 19.74
N GLN A 78 -5.98 -1.94 18.80
CA GLN A 78 -7.33 -2.12 18.28
C GLN A 78 -7.41 -1.95 16.77
N SER A 79 -8.31 -2.71 16.13
CA SER A 79 -8.79 -2.48 14.77
C SER A 79 -10.26 -2.08 14.77
N LEU A 80 -10.65 -1.21 13.84
CA LEU A 80 -12.03 -0.75 13.67
C LEU A 80 -12.64 -1.38 12.42
N ILE A 81 -13.87 -1.91 12.55
CA ILE A 81 -14.68 -2.43 11.45
C ILE A 81 -16.01 -1.70 11.45
N MET A 82 -16.36 -1.04 10.35
CA MET A 82 -17.67 -0.42 10.16
C MET A 82 -18.36 -1.05 8.95
N ARG A 83 -19.66 -1.29 9.02
CA ARG A 83 -20.44 -1.80 7.91
C ARG A 83 -21.64 -0.90 7.60
N TRP A 84 -21.69 -0.42 6.38
CA TRP A 84 -22.90 0.22 5.82
C TRP A 84 -23.60 -0.78 4.90
N LYS A 85 -24.73 -1.31 5.35
CA LYS A 85 -25.49 -2.33 4.61
C LYS A 85 -26.09 -1.76 3.35
N ALA A 86 -26.20 -2.60 2.32
CA ALA A 86 -26.91 -2.26 1.08
C ALA A 86 -28.37 -1.84 1.38
N GLU A 87 -28.77 -0.70 0.83
CA GLU A 87 -30.12 -0.14 1.01
C GLU A 87 -30.98 -0.30 -0.26
N ARG A 88 -30.38 -0.72 -1.37
CA ARG A 88 -31.10 -0.99 -2.62
C ARG A 88 -30.57 -2.25 -3.30
N LYS A 89 -31.39 -2.86 -4.16
CA LYS A 89 -30.92 -3.95 -5.02
C LYS A 89 -30.28 -3.37 -6.28
N PRO A 90 -29.19 -3.96 -6.79
CA PRO A 90 -28.64 -3.55 -8.07
C PRO A 90 -29.60 -3.87 -9.20
N ASN A 91 -29.43 -3.19 -10.32
CA ASN A 91 -30.15 -3.47 -11.54
C ASN A 91 -29.93 -4.95 -11.94
N GLY A 92 -31.00 -5.75 -12.07
CA GLY A 92 -30.94 -7.19 -12.29
C GLY A 92 -31.20 -8.07 -11.06
N GLY A 93 -31.43 -7.49 -9.87
CA GLY A 93 -32.00 -8.16 -8.70
C GLY A 93 -31.08 -9.08 -7.89
N LYS A 94 -29.85 -9.41 -8.37
CA LYS A 94 -28.88 -10.23 -7.63
C LYS A 94 -28.09 -9.34 -6.65
N ALA A 95 -27.99 -9.76 -5.39
CA ALA A 95 -27.15 -9.07 -4.42
C ALA A 95 -25.67 -9.09 -4.87
N LEU A 96 -25.03 -7.93 -4.80
CA LEU A 96 -23.58 -7.83 -4.99
C LEU A 96 -22.85 -8.23 -3.70
N LYS A 97 -21.67 -8.82 -3.83
CA LYS A 97 -20.79 -9.01 -2.68
C LYS A 97 -20.32 -7.66 -2.14
N PRO A 98 -20.00 -7.56 -0.84
CA PRO A 98 -19.47 -6.33 -0.25
C PRO A 98 -18.21 -5.80 -0.93
N MET A 99 -17.93 -4.52 -0.77
CA MET A 99 -16.60 -3.93 -1.00
C MET A 99 -15.98 -3.56 0.33
N LEU A 100 -14.65 -3.65 0.41
CA LEU A 100 -13.87 -3.36 1.61
C LEU A 100 -13.00 -2.12 1.36
N LEU A 101 -12.95 -1.20 2.32
CA LEU A 101 -12.09 -0.03 2.33
C LEU A 101 -11.04 -0.21 3.42
N LEU A 102 -9.77 -0.14 3.06
CA LEU A 102 -8.63 -0.41 3.95
C LEU A 102 -7.85 0.86 4.28
N GLY A 103 -7.29 0.89 5.48
CA GLY A 103 -6.33 1.86 5.96
C GLY A 103 -5.83 1.50 7.35
N HIS A 104 -4.81 2.23 7.86
CA HIS A 104 -4.30 2.03 9.20
C HIS A 104 -4.33 3.30 10.05
N MET A 105 -4.50 3.12 11.37
CA MET A 105 -4.68 4.20 12.34
C MET A 105 -3.38 4.58 13.07
N ASP A 106 -2.44 3.66 13.08
CA ASP A 106 -1.12 3.89 13.69
C ASP A 106 -0.21 4.68 12.76
N VAL A 107 0.88 5.17 13.31
CA VAL A 107 1.92 5.90 12.60
C VAL A 107 3.28 5.57 13.21
N VAL A 108 4.36 5.71 12.44
CA VAL A 108 5.73 5.59 12.96
C VAL A 108 6.07 6.71 13.94
N GLU A 109 7.10 6.49 14.78
CA GLU A 109 7.59 7.49 15.75
C GLU A 109 7.97 8.81 15.07
N ALA A 110 7.66 9.91 15.74
CA ALA A 110 8.04 11.25 15.35
C ALA A 110 8.50 12.04 16.59
N ARG A 111 9.80 12.26 16.71
CA ARG A 111 10.38 13.00 17.82
C ARG A 111 10.33 14.49 17.56
N ARG A 112 9.86 15.25 18.55
CA ARG A 112 9.69 16.72 18.42
C ARG A 112 11.00 17.42 18.04
N GLU A 113 12.12 16.96 18.55
CA GLU A 113 13.45 17.52 18.30
C GLU A 113 13.95 17.33 16.85
N ASP A 114 13.44 16.33 16.13
CA ASP A 114 13.79 16.07 14.74
C ASP A 114 12.96 16.88 13.75
N TRP A 115 11.84 17.47 14.21
CA TRP A 115 10.89 18.19 13.37
C TRP A 115 11.00 19.71 13.56
N SER A 116 10.84 20.46 12.47
CA SER A 116 10.77 21.93 12.56
C SER A 116 9.46 22.42 13.22
N ARG A 117 8.41 21.58 13.22
CA ARG A 117 7.09 21.80 13.83
C ARG A 117 6.74 20.67 14.80
N ASP A 118 5.67 20.84 15.59
CA ASP A 118 5.13 19.74 16.37
C ASP A 118 4.50 18.70 15.42
N PRO A 119 4.98 17.44 15.39
CA PRO A 119 4.49 16.42 14.48
C PRO A 119 3.02 16.04 14.74
N PHE A 120 2.52 16.26 15.94
CA PHE A 120 1.15 15.94 16.35
C PHE A 120 0.26 17.17 16.49
N LYS A 121 0.60 18.25 15.79
CA LYS A 121 -0.23 19.42 15.63
C LYS A 121 -0.25 19.81 14.16
N MET A 122 -1.39 19.54 13.51
CA MET A 122 -1.51 19.92 12.09
C MET A 122 -1.31 21.42 11.91
N VAL A 123 -0.39 21.79 11.02
CA VAL A 123 -0.11 23.19 10.66
C VAL A 123 -0.32 23.34 9.16
N GLU A 124 -1.11 24.35 8.78
CA GLU A 124 -1.22 24.77 7.38
C GLU A 124 -0.26 25.92 7.12
N GLU A 125 0.69 25.72 6.21
CA GLU A 125 1.71 26.70 5.86
C GLU A 125 2.14 26.49 4.41
N ASP A 126 2.32 27.56 3.66
CA ASP A 126 2.80 27.56 2.27
C ASP A 126 2.03 26.60 1.33
N GLY A 127 0.72 26.44 1.56
CA GLY A 127 -0.14 25.56 0.74
C GLY A 127 -0.04 24.07 1.10
N TYR A 128 0.57 23.72 2.22
CA TYR A 128 0.70 22.36 2.74
C TYR A 128 0.06 22.19 4.11
N LEU A 129 -0.44 20.97 4.37
CA LEU A 129 -0.79 20.47 5.69
C LEU A 129 0.36 19.63 6.21
N TYR A 130 0.98 20.06 7.31
CA TYR A 130 2.09 19.37 7.97
C TYR A 130 1.58 18.58 9.17
N GLY A 131 2.10 17.37 9.35
CA GLY A 131 1.86 16.54 10.52
C GLY A 131 2.23 15.08 10.25
N ARG A 132 2.52 14.30 11.29
CA ARG A 132 2.74 12.86 11.17
C ARG A 132 1.42 12.17 10.80
N GLY A 133 1.43 11.40 9.70
CA GLY A 133 0.23 10.81 9.11
C GLY A 133 -0.43 11.71 8.04
N ALA A 134 0.17 12.85 7.68
CA ALA A 134 -0.37 13.71 6.62
C ALA A 134 -0.34 13.03 5.23
N THR A 135 0.58 12.11 5.02
CA THR A 135 0.63 11.24 3.84
C THR A 135 0.47 9.76 4.19
N ASP A 136 1.01 9.31 5.31
CA ASP A 136 1.05 7.92 5.72
C ASP A 136 0.43 7.75 7.12
N MET A 137 -0.88 7.33 7.21
CA MET A 137 -1.88 7.51 6.18
C MET A 137 -3.18 8.09 6.75
N LYS A 138 -3.10 8.96 7.78
CA LYS A 138 -4.30 9.60 8.38
C LYS A 138 -5.09 10.42 7.36
N ASN A 139 -4.46 10.94 6.30
CA ASN A 139 -5.17 11.58 5.19
C ASN A 139 -6.16 10.63 4.52
N GLY A 140 -5.75 9.39 4.23
CA GLY A 140 -6.59 8.36 3.61
C GLY A 140 -7.76 7.96 4.51
N ILE A 141 -7.49 7.76 5.83
CA ILE A 141 -8.55 7.49 6.81
C ILE A 141 -9.56 8.64 6.85
N ALA A 142 -9.08 9.88 6.93
CA ALA A 142 -9.95 11.07 6.96
C ALA A 142 -10.76 11.17 5.66
N ALA A 143 -10.15 10.87 4.51
CA ALA A 143 -10.82 10.92 3.22
C ALA A 143 -11.91 9.85 3.10
N ILE A 144 -11.64 8.60 3.48
CA ILE A 144 -12.64 7.53 3.49
C ILE A 144 -13.77 7.86 4.45
N ALA A 145 -13.47 8.18 5.71
CA ALA A 145 -14.49 8.43 6.73
C ALA A 145 -15.39 9.62 6.34
N ASN A 146 -14.78 10.75 5.96
CA ASN A 146 -15.52 11.93 5.53
C ASN A 146 -16.39 11.67 4.29
N SER A 147 -15.90 10.91 3.31
CA SER A 147 -16.65 10.57 2.09
C SER A 147 -17.89 9.73 2.37
N LEU A 148 -17.80 8.78 3.31
CA LEU A 148 -18.94 7.96 3.72
C LEU A 148 -20.00 8.79 4.47
N LEU A 149 -19.57 9.68 5.36
CA LEU A 149 -20.44 10.62 6.07
C LEU A 149 -21.11 11.60 5.10
N TRP A 150 -20.38 12.10 4.12
CA TRP A 150 -20.91 12.96 3.07
C TRP A 150 -21.97 12.25 2.22
N LEU A 151 -21.66 11.05 1.70
CA LEU A 151 -22.63 10.24 0.96
C LEU A 151 -23.89 9.91 1.78
N LYS A 152 -23.71 9.62 3.08
CA LYS A 152 -24.85 9.37 3.98
C LYS A 152 -25.74 10.60 4.14
N ALA A 153 -25.15 11.77 4.27
CA ALA A 153 -25.87 13.05 4.38
C ALA A 153 -26.59 13.45 3.09
N GLU A 154 -26.07 13.05 1.92
CA GLU A 154 -26.73 13.21 0.62
C GLU A 154 -27.87 12.21 0.39
N GLY A 155 -28.08 11.26 1.30
CA GLY A 155 -29.09 10.21 1.16
C GLY A 155 -28.71 9.12 0.17
N PHE A 156 -27.42 8.92 -0.08
CA PHE A 156 -26.91 7.82 -0.91
C PHE A 156 -27.39 6.46 -0.37
N LYS A 157 -27.78 5.59 -1.27
CA LYS A 157 -28.25 4.24 -0.95
C LYS A 157 -27.38 3.21 -1.66
N PRO A 158 -26.45 2.57 -0.96
CA PRO A 158 -25.56 1.62 -1.58
C PRO A 158 -26.30 0.36 -2.10
N SER A 159 -25.82 -0.17 -3.23
CA SER A 159 -26.30 -1.42 -3.84
C SER A 159 -25.53 -2.66 -3.39
N ARG A 160 -24.45 -2.46 -2.65
CA ARG A 160 -23.67 -3.49 -1.96
C ARG A 160 -23.29 -3.00 -0.57
N ASP A 161 -22.99 -3.91 0.33
CA ASP A 161 -22.44 -3.52 1.61
C ASP A 161 -21.07 -2.85 1.41
N ILE A 162 -20.85 -1.76 2.14
CA ILE A 162 -19.56 -1.10 2.23
C ILE A 162 -18.98 -1.42 3.60
N ILE A 163 -17.81 -2.02 3.62
CA ILE A 163 -17.10 -2.37 4.84
C ILE A 163 -15.87 -1.48 4.92
N VAL A 164 -15.64 -0.86 6.07
CA VAL A 164 -14.37 -0.20 6.41
C VAL A 164 -13.61 -1.10 7.37
N PHE A 165 -12.34 -1.28 7.13
CA PHE A 165 -11.41 -1.91 8.06
C PHE A 165 -10.19 -1.00 8.24
N PHE A 166 -10.00 -0.52 9.45
CA PHE A 166 -8.82 0.26 9.83
C PHE A 166 -8.05 -0.51 10.90
N SER A 167 -6.82 -0.93 10.57
CA SER A 167 -5.91 -1.60 11.49
C SER A 167 -5.24 -0.62 12.44
N GLY A 168 -4.60 -1.12 13.47
CA GLY A 168 -3.88 -0.29 14.43
C GLY A 168 -2.44 -0.74 14.69
N ASP A 169 -1.84 -1.48 13.75
CA ASP A 169 -0.51 -2.06 13.89
C ASP A 169 0.16 -2.36 12.53
N GLU A 170 -0.23 -1.64 11.47
CA GLU A 170 0.33 -1.81 10.13
C GLU A 170 1.84 -1.56 10.14
N GLU A 171 2.26 -0.50 10.80
CA GLU A 171 3.63 -0.02 10.89
C GLU A 171 4.57 -0.94 11.69
N THR A 172 4.05 -2.08 12.19
CA THR A 172 4.84 -3.06 12.95
C THR A 172 4.54 -4.50 12.57
N SER A 173 3.44 -5.07 13.08
CA SER A 173 3.16 -6.50 12.97
C SER A 173 2.17 -6.85 11.87
N GLY A 174 1.23 -5.95 11.56
CA GLY A 174 0.11 -6.20 10.67
C GLY A 174 -0.85 -7.30 11.16
N ASN A 175 -0.76 -7.67 12.45
CA ASN A 175 -1.60 -8.74 13.03
C ASN A 175 -3.08 -8.38 12.99
N GLY A 176 -3.43 -7.10 13.09
CA GLY A 176 -4.79 -6.61 12.93
C GLY A 176 -5.37 -6.97 11.57
N ALA A 177 -4.63 -6.67 10.51
CA ALA A 177 -5.03 -7.02 9.13
C ALA A 177 -5.03 -8.52 8.90
N LEU A 178 -4.06 -9.26 9.44
CA LEU A 178 -4.06 -10.72 9.41
C LEU A 178 -5.33 -11.28 10.04
N ARG A 179 -5.71 -10.84 11.25
CA ARG A 179 -6.96 -11.26 11.92
C ARG A 179 -8.18 -10.80 11.13
N GLY A 180 -8.15 -9.59 10.55
CA GLY A 180 -9.16 -9.09 9.63
C GLY A 180 -9.40 -10.06 8.48
N ALA A 181 -8.34 -10.48 7.82
CA ALA A 181 -8.42 -11.38 6.68
C ALA A 181 -8.77 -12.84 7.03
N THR A 182 -8.53 -13.28 8.27
CA THR A 182 -8.70 -14.68 8.72
C THR A 182 -9.77 -14.82 9.81
N GLU A 183 -9.43 -14.54 11.06
CA GLU A 183 -10.29 -14.74 12.25
C GLU A 183 -11.59 -13.92 12.15
N TRP A 184 -11.51 -12.68 11.69
CA TRP A 184 -12.67 -11.79 11.55
C TRP A 184 -13.25 -11.77 10.14
N ARG A 185 -12.91 -12.75 9.31
CA ARG A 185 -13.33 -12.85 7.92
C ARG A 185 -14.83 -12.68 7.71
N ALA A 186 -15.64 -13.17 8.61
CA ALA A 186 -17.11 -13.00 8.55
C ALA A 186 -17.56 -11.53 8.58
N LEU A 187 -16.75 -10.63 9.15
CA LEU A 187 -17.01 -9.19 9.19
C LEU A 187 -16.42 -8.44 8.00
N THR A 188 -15.37 -8.97 7.38
CA THR A 188 -14.56 -8.29 6.35
C THR A 188 -14.66 -8.92 4.96
N ASP A 189 -15.39 -10.06 4.81
CA ASP A 189 -15.48 -10.73 3.51
C ASP A 189 -16.06 -9.81 2.44
N ALA A 190 -15.35 -9.69 1.31
CA ALA A 190 -15.67 -8.78 0.24
C ALA A 190 -15.31 -9.36 -1.14
N ASP A 191 -15.87 -8.77 -2.18
CA ASP A 191 -15.58 -9.07 -3.58
C ASP A 191 -14.20 -8.53 -4.00
N PHE A 192 -13.85 -7.39 -3.42
CA PHE A 192 -12.57 -6.71 -3.57
C PHE A 192 -12.39 -5.67 -2.45
N ALA A 193 -11.14 -5.21 -2.28
CA ALA A 193 -10.80 -4.13 -1.37
C ALA A 193 -10.15 -2.95 -2.11
N LEU A 194 -10.41 -1.74 -1.63
CA LEU A 194 -9.73 -0.51 -2.01
C LEU A 194 -8.87 -0.06 -0.83
N ASN A 195 -7.59 0.13 -1.06
CA ASN A 195 -6.64 0.53 -0.03
C ASN A 195 -6.21 1.98 -0.25
N ALA A 196 -6.35 2.81 0.78
CA ALA A 196 -5.90 4.20 0.76
C ALA A 196 -4.42 4.37 1.12
N ASP A 197 -3.76 3.28 1.48
CA ASP A 197 -2.34 3.24 1.83
C ASP A 197 -1.43 2.99 0.61
N ALA A 198 -1.97 3.09 -0.58
CA ALA A 198 -1.22 2.93 -1.82
C ALA A 198 -1.97 3.53 -3.00
N GLY A 199 -1.28 3.76 -4.09
CA GLY A 199 -1.78 4.50 -5.25
C GLY A 199 -1.26 5.94 -5.20
N GLY A 200 -2.12 6.89 -5.54
CA GLY A 200 -1.78 8.31 -5.52
C GLY A 200 -1.03 8.80 -6.75
N GLY A 201 -0.89 10.09 -6.84
CA GLY A 201 -0.26 10.77 -7.97
C GLY A 201 1.03 11.50 -7.59
N ALA A 202 1.80 11.83 -8.62
CA ALA A 202 2.98 12.66 -8.45
C ALA A 202 3.09 13.72 -9.55
N PHE A 203 3.60 14.89 -9.15
CA PHE A 203 3.97 15.97 -10.03
C PHE A 203 5.43 16.34 -9.77
N THR A 204 6.10 16.81 -10.80
CA THR A 204 7.38 17.47 -10.61
C THR A 204 7.19 18.87 -10.05
N LYS A 205 8.26 19.49 -9.54
CA LYS A 205 8.23 20.85 -8.98
C LYS A 205 7.75 21.92 -9.96
N ASP A 206 7.96 21.74 -11.26
CA ASP A 206 7.48 22.64 -12.31
C ASP A 206 6.01 22.35 -12.72
N GLY A 207 5.35 21.42 -12.04
CA GLY A 207 3.93 21.08 -12.26
C GLY A 207 3.67 20.06 -13.36
N THR A 208 4.70 19.39 -13.88
CA THR A 208 4.52 18.30 -14.84
C THR A 208 3.93 17.08 -14.13
N LEU A 209 2.80 16.57 -14.62
CA LEU A 209 2.16 15.37 -14.08
C LEU A 209 2.97 14.12 -14.46
N LEU A 210 3.38 13.33 -13.47
CA LEU A 210 4.06 12.05 -13.66
C LEU A 210 3.09 10.88 -13.81
N GLY A 211 1.86 11.02 -13.30
CA GLY A 211 0.81 10.03 -13.38
C GLY A 211 0.23 9.67 -12.00
N PHE A 212 -0.80 8.80 -12.02
CA PHE A 212 -1.40 8.23 -10.82
C PHE A 212 -1.19 6.73 -10.80
N GLY A 213 -0.66 6.22 -9.69
CA GLY A 213 -0.44 4.81 -9.46
C GLY A 213 -1.73 4.07 -9.16
N LEU A 214 -1.89 2.87 -9.73
CA LEU A 214 -2.86 1.87 -9.33
C LEU A 214 -2.09 0.67 -8.79
N GLN A 215 -1.95 0.56 -7.47
CA GLN A 215 -1.23 -0.57 -6.89
C GLN A 215 -2.10 -1.83 -6.96
N THR A 216 -1.62 -2.84 -7.66
CA THR A 216 -2.31 -4.14 -7.79
C THR A 216 -1.49 -5.31 -7.27
N SER A 217 -0.25 -5.05 -6.89
CA SER A 217 0.62 -6.06 -6.28
C SER A 217 1.68 -5.43 -5.38
N GLU A 218 2.27 -6.26 -4.54
CA GLU A 218 3.39 -5.90 -3.67
C GLU A 218 4.31 -7.11 -3.50
N LYS A 219 5.59 -6.85 -3.23
CA LYS A 219 6.56 -7.92 -2.99
C LYS A 219 6.34 -8.55 -1.62
N MET A 220 6.51 -9.87 -1.55
CA MET A 220 6.53 -10.57 -0.29
C MET A 220 7.83 -10.28 0.45
N TYR A 221 7.72 -9.86 1.70
CA TYR A 221 8.84 -9.72 2.63
C TYR A 221 9.20 -11.08 3.22
N ALA A 222 10.47 -11.42 3.25
CA ALA A 222 10.96 -12.62 3.94
C ALA A 222 12.37 -12.40 4.48
N ASP A 223 12.60 -12.83 5.71
CA ASP A 223 13.92 -12.88 6.29
C ASP A 223 14.45 -14.31 6.36
N PHE A 224 15.74 -14.45 6.10
CA PHE A 224 16.46 -15.70 6.21
C PHE A 224 17.72 -15.51 7.07
N THR A 225 18.12 -16.56 7.78
CA THR A 225 19.44 -16.59 8.42
C THR A 225 20.37 -17.50 7.64
N PHE A 226 21.59 -17.03 7.39
CA PHE A 226 22.71 -17.83 6.93
C PHE A 226 23.61 -18.10 8.11
N THR A 227 23.79 -19.34 8.49
CA THR A 227 24.58 -19.73 9.65
C THR A 227 25.67 -20.70 9.24
N VAL A 228 26.91 -20.38 9.61
CA VAL A 228 28.07 -21.27 9.48
C VAL A 228 28.59 -21.61 10.88
N ARG A 229 28.85 -22.89 11.11
CA ARG A 229 29.36 -23.42 12.36
C ARG A 229 30.61 -24.24 12.14
N ASN A 230 31.58 -24.12 13.07
CA ASN A 230 32.72 -25.02 13.11
C ASN A 230 33.23 -25.20 14.55
N SER A 231 34.34 -25.96 14.72
CA SER A 231 34.88 -26.25 16.04
C SER A 231 35.62 -25.08 16.69
N GLY A 232 35.88 -23.98 15.96
CA GLY A 232 36.73 -22.90 16.44
C GLY A 232 38.20 -23.30 16.65
N GLY A 233 38.93 -22.57 17.48
CA GLY A 233 40.34 -22.85 17.82
C GLY A 233 41.11 -21.62 18.24
N HIS A 234 42.41 -21.79 18.46
CA HIS A 234 43.30 -20.70 18.81
C HIS A 234 43.73 -19.91 17.57
N SER A 235 43.64 -18.59 17.58
CA SER A 235 43.90 -17.73 16.42
C SER A 235 45.34 -17.83 15.85
N SER A 236 46.30 -18.26 16.65
CA SER A 236 47.68 -18.50 16.18
C SER A 236 47.83 -19.75 15.31
N ARG A 237 46.76 -20.56 15.19
CA ARG A 237 46.72 -21.78 14.38
C ARG A 237 45.53 -21.69 13.44
N PRO A 238 45.58 -20.82 12.38
CA PRO A 238 44.49 -20.64 11.44
C PRO A 238 44.15 -21.96 10.72
N ARG A 239 42.86 -22.15 10.47
CA ARG A 239 42.32 -23.34 9.80
C ARG A 239 41.70 -22.96 8.46
N PRO A 240 41.68 -23.88 7.48
CA PRO A 240 40.95 -23.63 6.22
C PRO A 240 39.43 -23.43 6.43
N ASP A 241 38.83 -24.20 7.36
CA ASP A 241 37.45 -24.12 7.78
C ASP A 241 37.30 -22.99 8.81
N HIS A 242 36.82 -21.82 8.38
CA HIS A 242 36.72 -20.64 9.24
C HIS A 242 35.33 -20.01 9.07
N ALA A 243 34.49 -20.03 10.12
CA ALA A 243 33.10 -19.63 10.04
C ALA A 243 32.88 -18.26 9.42
N ILE A 244 33.69 -17.24 9.78
CA ILE A 244 33.56 -15.90 9.19
C ILE A 244 33.92 -15.91 7.70
N TYR A 245 34.98 -16.59 7.29
CA TYR A 245 35.41 -16.61 5.88
C TYR A 245 34.47 -17.40 4.99
N GLU A 246 33.92 -18.50 5.50
CA GLU A 246 32.88 -19.26 4.80
C GLU A 246 31.61 -18.47 4.64
N LEU A 247 31.14 -17.78 5.70
CA LEU A 247 29.99 -16.87 5.63
C LEU A 247 30.26 -15.72 4.66
N ALA A 248 31.44 -15.09 4.70
CA ALA A 248 31.81 -14.01 3.77
C ALA A 248 31.77 -14.49 2.31
N THR A 249 32.24 -15.72 2.05
CA THR A 249 32.16 -16.35 0.72
C THR A 249 30.71 -16.57 0.29
N ALA A 250 29.84 -17.03 1.18
CA ALA A 250 28.43 -17.18 0.92
C ALA A 250 27.75 -15.86 0.59
N LEU A 251 28.06 -14.80 1.35
CA LEU A 251 27.53 -13.45 1.11
C LEU A 251 28.03 -12.87 -0.23
N LYS A 252 29.28 -13.13 -0.63
CA LYS A 252 29.78 -12.75 -1.97
C LYS A 252 29.06 -13.48 -3.10
N LYS A 253 28.72 -14.75 -2.89
CA LYS A 253 27.89 -15.51 -3.84
C LYS A 253 26.49 -14.93 -3.93
N LEU A 254 25.88 -14.59 -2.79
CA LEU A 254 24.57 -13.93 -2.74
C LEU A 254 24.58 -12.58 -3.46
N GLU A 255 25.57 -11.75 -3.24
CA GLU A 255 25.74 -10.44 -3.90
C GLU A 255 25.81 -10.58 -5.43
N ALA A 256 26.50 -11.61 -5.90
CA ALA A 256 26.66 -11.89 -7.34
C ALA A 256 25.43 -12.61 -7.94
N HIS A 257 24.58 -13.21 -7.11
CA HIS A 257 23.44 -13.98 -7.58
C HIS A 257 22.37 -13.11 -8.24
N ARG A 258 21.76 -13.63 -9.30
CA ARG A 258 20.66 -12.98 -10.02
C ARG A 258 19.51 -13.97 -10.14
N PHE A 259 18.44 -13.71 -9.40
CA PHE A 259 17.20 -14.44 -9.57
C PHE A 259 16.65 -14.30 -10.99
N THR A 260 15.95 -15.29 -11.47
CA THR A 260 15.34 -15.26 -12.81
C THR A 260 14.32 -14.12 -12.89
N PRO A 261 14.41 -13.24 -13.91
CA PRO A 261 13.40 -12.20 -14.10
C PRO A 261 12.10 -12.79 -14.60
N ALA A 262 10.98 -12.18 -14.20
CA ALA A 262 9.65 -12.61 -14.62
C ALA A 262 8.67 -11.44 -14.63
N PHE A 263 7.65 -11.51 -15.50
CA PHE A 263 6.53 -10.58 -15.49
C PHE A 263 5.40 -11.03 -14.56
N THR A 264 4.73 -10.04 -13.98
CA THR A 264 3.35 -10.12 -13.57
C THR A 264 2.48 -9.31 -14.53
N GLU A 265 1.16 -9.45 -14.47
CA GLU A 265 0.25 -8.57 -15.25
C GLU A 265 0.54 -7.09 -14.93
N THR A 266 0.74 -6.78 -13.66
CA THR A 266 1.06 -5.44 -13.16
C THR A 266 2.36 -4.90 -13.75
N THR A 267 3.47 -5.65 -13.63
CA THR A 267 4.79 -5.16 -14.08
C THR A 267 4.87 -5.05 -15.60
N ARG A 268 4.16 -5.91 -16.32
CA ARG A 268 4.05 -5.80 -17.79
C ARG A 268 3.29 -4.53 -18.17
N ALA A 269 2.15 -4.24 -17.54
CA ALA A 269 1.37 -3.03 -17.81
C ALA A 269 2.14 -1.76 -17.42
N TYR A 270 2.84 -1.78 -16.30
CA TYR A 270 3.75 -0.69 -15.89
C TYR A 270 4.80 -0.41 -16.97
N LEU A 271 5.53 -1.43 -17.42
CA LEU A 271 6.57 -1.27 -18.42
C LEU A 271 6.05 -0.85 -19.80
N GLN A 272 4.84 -1.30 -20.18
CA GLN A 272 4.17 -0.85 -21.40
C GLN A 272 3.91 0.66 -21.36
N TYR A 273 3.55 1.21 -20.22
CA TYR A 273 3.44 2.66 -20.03
C TYR A 273 4.83 3.31 -20.01
N ARG A 274 5.72 2.84 -19.15
CA ARG A 274 7.01 3.45 -18.84
C ARG A 274 7.92 3.58 -20.06
N GLN A 275 7.97 2.53 -20.91
CA GLN A 275 8.75 2.55 -22.17
C GLN A 275 8.34 3.66 -23.14
N SER A 276 7.09 4.13 -23.07
CA SER A 276 6.60 5.21 -23.93
C SER A 276 7.11 6.59 -23.48
N GLN A 277 7.49 6.70 -22.21
CA GLN A 277 8.00 7.92 -21.58
C GLN A 277 9.53 7.94 -21.56
N GLU A 278 10.17 6.76 -21.54
CA GLU A 278 11.61 6.62 -21.36
C GLU A 278 12.37 6.55 -22.70
N LYS A 279 13.45 7.29 -22.78
CA LYS A 279 14.33 7.34 -23.98
C LYS A 279 15.72 6.78 -23.63
N GLY A 280 16.47 6.43 -24.67
CA GLY A 280 17.84 5.93 -24.53
C GLY A 280 17.91 4.48 -24.02
N PRO A 281 19.06 4.06 -23.45
CA PRO A 281 19.33 2.64 -23.16
C PRO A 281 18.30 1.97 -22.24
N LEU A 282 17.76 2.68 -21.26
CA LEU A 282 16.74 2.15 -20.36
C LEU A 282 15.43 1.88 -21.10
N GLY A 283 14.94 2.84 -21.90
CA GLY A 283 13.73 2.64 -22.70
C GLY A 283 13.90 1.55 -23.78
N ASP A 284 15.09 1.43 -24.36
CA ASP A 284 15.40 0.34 -25.31
C ASP A 284 15.39 -1.03 -24.60
N ALA A 285 15.93 -1.12 -23.40
CA ALA A 285 15.90 -2.34 -22.58
C ALA A 285 14.46 -2.73 -22.22
N MET A 286 13.62 -1.77 -21.81
CA MET A 286 12.20 -2.01 -21.52
C MET A 286 11.48 -2.58 -22.74
N ARG A 287 11.67 -2.01 -23.91
CA ARG A 287 11.10 -2.50 -25.19
C ARG A 287 11.56 -3.91 -25.53
N ARG A 288 12.85 -4.20 -25.39
CA ARG A 288 13.44 -5.52 -25.66
C ARG A 288 12.86 -6.57 -24.71
N TRP A 289 12.84 -6.30 -23.41
CA TRP A 289 12.33 -7.23 -22.42
C TRP A 289 10.82 -7.48 -22.59
N LEU A 290 10.04 -6.46 -22.91
CA LEU A 290 8.62 -6.61 -23.24
C LEU A 290 8.37 -7.49 -24.48
N ALA A 291 9.28 -7.44 -25.45
CA ALA A 291 9.23 -8.27 -26.65
C ALA A 291 9.69 -9.72 -26.40
N ASP A 292 10.67 -9.92 -25.57
CA ASP A 292 11.24 -11.22 -25.19
C ASP A 292 11.57 -11.26 -23.69
N GLU A 293 10.73 -11.93 -22.91
CA GLU A 293 10.89 -12.11 -21.47
C GLU A 293 12.18 -12.87 -21.10
N LYS A 294 12.78 -13.60 -22.04
CA LYS A 294 14.04 -14.31 -21.84
C LYS A 294 15.28 -13.43 -22.05
N ASP A 295 15.11 -12.20 -22.49
CA ASP A 295 16.22 -11.24 -22.59
C ASP A 295 16.69 -10.77 -21.22
N GLY A 296 17.44 -11.62 -20.53
CA GLY A 296 17.99 -11.34 -19.21
C GLY A 296 18.91 -10.13 -19.18
N ALA A 297 19.61 -9.84 -20.30
CA ALA A 297 20.47 -8.67 -20.41
C ALA A 297 19.66 -7.37 -20.42
N ALA A 298 18.48 -7.36 -21.04
CA ALA A 298 17.58 -6.22 -20.97
C ALA A 298 17.03 -6.05 -19.55
N ALA A 299 16.62 -7.14 -18.89
CA ALA A 299 16.19 -7.11 -17.49
C ALA A 299 17.30 -6.57 -16.56
N ASP A 300 18.56 -6.93 -16.80
CA ASP A 300 19.71 -6.42 -16.01
C ASP A 300 19.93 -4.92 -16.16
N ILE A 301 19.72 -4.37 -17.36
CA ILE A 301 19.79 -2.92 -17.59
C ILE A 301 18.67 -2.20 -16.83
N ILE A 302 17.44 -2.74 -16.84
CA ILE A 302 16.32 -2.18 -16.08
C ILE A 302 16.62 -2.21 -14.58
N GLU A 303 17.09 -3.35 -14.06
CA GLU A 303 17.43 -3.50 -12.64
C GLU A 303 18.62 -2.64 -12.16
N ALA A 304 19.47 -2.21 -13.07
CA ALA A 304 20.60 -1.34 -12.74
C ALA A 304 20.18 0.13 -12.54
N ASP A 305 19.01 0.52 -13.02
CA ASP A 305 18.48 1.87 -12.80
C ASP A 305 17.87 1.98 -11.39
N PRO A 306 18.28 2.97 -10.57
CA PRO A 306 17.77 3.13 -9.21
C PRO A 306 16.23 3.28 -9.11
N SER A 307 15.59 3.86 -10.13
CA SER A 307 14.13 4.04 -10.18
C SER A 307 13.35 2.74 -10.46
N GLU A 308 14.01 1.76 -11.06
CA GLU A 308 13.40 0.51 -11.52
C GLU A 308 13.91 -0.71 -10.74
N VAL A 309 14.81 -0.51 -9.77
CA VAL A 309 15.43 -1.59 -9.00
C VAL A 309 14.38 -2.45 -8.29
N GLY A 310 14.46 -3.75 -8.47
CA GLY A 310 13.51 -4.70 -7.88
C GLY A 310 12.24 -4.91 -8.71
N LEU A 311 12.07 -4.26 -9.85
CA LEU A 311 10.90 -4.43 -10.71
C LEU A 311 10.83 -5.81 -11.37
N THR A 312 11.98 -6.32 -11.82
CA THR A 312 12.02 -7.48 -12.72
C THR A 312 12.15 -8.82 -11.99
N ARG A 313 12.68 -8.85 -10.76
CA ARG A 313 13.04 -10.10 -10.07
C ARG A 313 12.98 -10.02 -8.55
N THR A 314 13.02 -11.17 -7.90
CA THR A 314 13.30 -11.28 -6.47
C THR A 314 14.68 -10.68 -6.16
N ARG A 315 14.81 -10.02 -5.03
CA ARG A 315 16.07 -9.45 -4.55
C ARG A 315 16.28 -9.83 -3.09
N CYS A 316 17.52 -10.25 -2.78
CA CYS A 316 17.94 -10.57 -1.42
C CYS A 316 19.21 -9.79 -1.07
N VAL A 317 19.28 -9.25 0.14
CA VAL A 317 20.40 -8.48 0.64
C VAL A 317 20.69 -8.83 2.10
N ALA A 318 21.98 -8.96 2.45
CA ALA A 318 22.38 -9.12 3.84
C ALA A 318 22.21 -7.79 4.61
N THR A 319 21.49 -7.82 5.73
CA THR A 319 21.16 -6.64 6.52
C THR A 319 21.81 -6.65 7.90
N ARG A 320 22.17 -7.83 8.43
CA ARG A 320 22.85 -7.97 9.73
C ARG A 320 23.92 -9.03 9.64
N LEU A 321 24.99 -8.87 10.44
CA LEU A 321 26.12 -9.79 10.52
C LEU A 321 26.57 -9.94 11.97
N GLU A 322 26.77 -11.18 12.41
CA GLU A 322 27.24 -11.54 13.74
C GLU A 322 28.32 -12.62 13.62
N GLY A 323 29.38 -12.53 14.44
CA GLY A 323 30.41 -13.57 14.44
C GLY A 323 31.59 -13.26 15.37
N GLY A 324 32.17 -14.33 15.92
CA GLY A 324 33.29 -14.24 16.86
C GLY A 324 32.86 -13.90 18.28
N HIS A 325 33.70 -14.24 19.24
CA HIS A 325 33.47 -14.01 20.67
C HIS A 325 34.73 -13.55 21.43
N ALA A 326 35.93 -13.67 20.83
CA ALA A 326 37.19 -13.25 21.43
C ALA A 326 38.23 -12.93 20.34
N ASN A 327 39.13 -11.96 20.64
CA ASN A 327 40.14 -11.49 19.68
C ASN A 327 41.18 -12.58 19.30
N ASN A 328 41.39 -13.53 20.17
CA ASN A 328 42.44 -14.60 20.03
C ASN A 328 41.84 -15.98 19.77
N ALA A 329 40.54 -16.09 19.40
CA ALA A 329 39.88 -17.33 19.12
C ALA A 329 39.30 -17.35 17.68
N LEU A 330 39.39 -18.50 17.02
CA LEU A 330 38.64 -18.74 15.78
C LEU A 330 37.15 -18.87 16.12
N PRO A 331 36.24 -18.20 15.37
CA PRO A 331 34.82 -18.19 15.69
C PRO A 331 34.20 -19.56 15.47
N GLN A 332 33.38 -20.00 16.41
CA GLN A 332 32.61 -21.24 16.31
C GLN A 332 31.30 -21.04 15.56
N LEU A 333 30.88 -19.79 15.39
CA LEU A 333 29.66 -19.39 14.72
C LEU A 333 29.85 -18.06 14.00
N ALA A 334 29.35 -17.99 12.78
CA ALA A 334 29.08 -16.74 12.09
C ALA A 334 27.67 -16.80 11.51
N ARG A 335 26.92 -15.70 11.59
CA ARG A 335 25.54 -15.62 11.12
C ARG A 335 25.29 -14.31 10.39
N ALA A 336 24.49 -14.35 9.33
CA ALA A 336 23.93 -13.18 8.69
C ALA A 336 22.41 -13.27 8.64
N THR A 337 21.75 -12.11 8.76
CA THR A 337 20.36 -11.97 8.37
C THR A 337 20.31 -11.49 6.92
N VAL A 338 19.53 -12.15 6.10
CA VAL A 338 19.31 -11.84 4.68
C VAL A 338 17.85 -11.51 4.48
N ASN A 339 17.56 -10.27 4.13
CA ASN A 339 16.22 -9.82 3.77
C ASN A 339 15.99 -10.04 2.27
N CYS A 340 14.85 -10.62 1.93
CA CYS A 340 14.42 -10.81 0.55
C CYS A 340 13.11 -10.08 0.29
N ARG A 341 13.05 -9.42 -0.86
CA ARG A 341 11.85 -8.88 -1.48
C ARG A 341 11.49 -9.76 -2.66
N ILE A 342 10.54 -10.65 -2.45
CA ILE A 342 10.22 -11.75 -3.35
C ILE A 342 9.10 -11.33 -4.31
N LEU A 343 9.26 -11.61 -5.60
CA LEU A 343 8.25 -11.29 -6.62
C LEU A 343 6.91 -11.98 -6.30
N PRO A 344 5.78 -11.31 -6.54
CA PRO A 344 4.46 -11.93 -6.48
C PRO A 344 4.38 -13.19 -7.35
N GLY A 345 3.84 -14.27 -6.77
CA GLY A 345 3.76 -15.58 -7.43
C GLY A 345 4.95 -16.50 -7.19
N VAL A 346 6.07 -15.99 -6.65
CA VAL A 346 7.21 -16.81 -6.22
C VAL A 346 7.00 -17.24 -4.77
N THR A 347 7.27 -18.51 -4.43
CA THR A 347 7.11 -19.02 -3.07
C THR A 347 8.37 -18.79 -2.24
N ALA A 348 8.23 -18.61 -0.92
CA ALA A 348 9.38 -18.54 -0.01
C ALA A 348 10.22 -19.82 -0.08
N GLN A 349 9.58 -20.99 -0.25
CA GLN A 349 10.29 -22.26 -0.36
C GLN A 349 11.21 -22.32 -1.60
N SER A 350 10.74 -21.84 -2.77
CA SER A 350 11.59 -21.80 -3.96
C SER A 350 12.78 -20.87 -3.80
N VAL A 351 12.59 -19.76 -3.06
CA VAL A 351 13.71 -18.84 -2.74
C VAL A 351 14.71 -19.52 -1.79
N ILE A 352 14.25 -20.26 -0.76
CA ILE A 352 15.13 -21.03 0.13
C ILE A 352 15.98 -22.02 -0.66
N ASP A 353 15.36 -22.76 -1.57
CA ASP A 353 16.04 -23.79 -2.36
C ASP A 353 17.10 -23.16 -3.28
N GLU A 354 16.78 -22.01 -3.90
CA GLU A 354 17.70 -21.25 -4.75
C GLU A 354 18.83 -20.61 -3.92
N LEU A 355 18.55 -20.09 -2.72
CA LEU A 355 19.57 -19.57 -1.81
C LEU A 355 20.53 -20.67 -1.36
N LYS A 356 20.02 -21.86 -0.97
CA LYS A 356 20.85 -23.03 -0.62
C LYS A 356 21.76 -23.46 -1.77
N ALA A 357 21.22 -23.52 -2.97
CA ALA A 357 22.01 -23.85 -4.16
C ALA A 357 23.10 -22.80 -4.44
N THR A 358 22.80 -21.52 -4.20
CA THR A 358 23.73 -20.41 -4.42
C THR A 358 24.88 -20.41 -3.43
N VAL A 359 24.58 -20.51 -2.13
CA VAL A 359 25.64 -20.42 -1.10
C VAL A 359 26.45 -21.70 -0.96
N GLY A 360 25.82 -22.84 -1.26
CA GLY A 360 26.43 -24.17 -1.24
C GLY A 360 26.38 -24.87 0.12
N GLU A 361 26.94 -26.07 0.17
CA GLU A 361 27.02 -26.88 1.39
C GLU A 361 27.86 -26.16 2.48
N GLY A 362 27.55 -26.42 3.75
CA GLY A 362 28.23 -25.79 4.91
C GLY A 362 27.56 -24.52 5.42
N VAL A 363 26.62 -23.95 4.69
CA VAL A 363 25.81 -22.80 5.12
C VAL A 363 24.37 -23.25 5.39
N GLU A 364 23.94 -23.19 6.64
CA GLU A 364 22.55 -23.43 7.02
C GLU A 364 21.71 -22.23 6.63
N VAL A 365 20.70 -22.42 5.78
CA VAL A 365 19.75 -21.39 5.38
C VAL A 365 18.38 -21.70 5.98
N VAL A 366 17.88 -20.82 6.86
CA VAL A 366 16.62 -20.99 7.57
C VAL A 366 15.78 -19.72 7.44
N GLN A 367 14.50 -19.87 7.13
CA GLN A 367 13.54 -18.77 7.15
C GLN A 367 13.28 -18.30 8.59
N VAL A 368 13.18 -17.00 8.79
CA VAL A 368 12.81 -16.36 10.05
C VAL A 368 11.39 -15.82 9.93
N GLY A 369 10.52 -16.23 10.84
CA GLY A 369 9.11 -15.81 10.82
C GLY A 369 8.32 -16.39 9.63
N ASP A 370 7.13 -15.85 9.43
CA ASP A 370 6.23 -16.22 8.34
C ASP A 370 6.43 -15.32 7.12
N ALA A 371 6.67 -15.92 5.96
CA ALA A 371 6.61 -15.22 4.69
C ALA A 371 5.24 -15.52 4.04
N ARG A 372 4.42 -14.50 3.90
CA ARG A 372 3.08 -14.66 3.33
C ARG A 372 3.08 -14.32 1.85
N PRO A 373 2.58 -15.21 0.99
CA PRO A 373 2.45 -14.91 -0.42
C PRO A 373 1.43 -13.79 -0.62
N SER A 374 1.76 -12.81 -1.48
CA SER A 374 0.85 -11.75 -1.91
C SER A 374 0.58 -11.90 -3.40
N PRO A 375 -0.43 -12.68 -3.81
CA PRO A 375 -0.75 -12.85 -5.22
C PRO A 375 -1.20 -11.50 -5.80
N PRO A 376 -0.82 -11.19 -7.07
CA PRO A 376 -1.26 -9.97 -7.72
C PRO A 376 -2.78 -9.94 -7.83
N SER A 377 -3.39 -8.78 -7.61
CA SER A 377 -4.79 -8.53 -7.91
C SER A 377 -4.96 -8.37 -9.43
N PRO A 378 -5.95 -9.02 -10.07
CA PRO A 378 -6.19 -8.85 -11.50
C PRO A 378 -6.59 -7.41 -11.81
N LEU A 379 -6.29 -6.90 -13.00
CA LEU A 379 -6.72 -5.55 -13.43
C LEU A 379 -8.24 -5.53 -13.67
N ARG A 380 -8.99 -5.39 -12.58
CA ARG A 380 -10.45 -5.43 -12.56
C ARG A 380 -11.04 -4.20 -13.26
N LYS A 381 -11.80 -4.41 -14.33
CA LYS A 381 -12.27 -3.36 -15.24
C LYS A 381 -13.10 -2.27 -14.55
N ASP A 382 -13.99 -2.65 -13.62
CA ASP A 382 -14.83 -1.70 -12.89
C ASP A 382 -14.00 -0.80 -11.97
N VAL A 383 -13.03 -1.35 -11.22
CA VAL A 383 -12.14 -0.59 -10.35
C VAL A 383 -11.23 0.33 -11.18
N VAL A 384 -10.57 -0.20 -12.22
CA VAL A 384 -9.71 0.59 -13.12
C VAL A 384 -10.49 1.75 -13.75
N ALA A 385 -11.71 1.48 -14.21
CA ALA A 385 -12.55 2.50 -14.85
C ALA A 385 -13.03 3.58 -13.86
N ALA A 386 -13.44 3.18 -12.64
CA ALA A 386 -13.86 4.12 -11.59
C ALA A 386 -12.68 5.01 -11.16
N TYR A 387 -11.51 4.41 -10.92
CA TYR A 387 -10.30 5.14 -10.57
C TYR A 387 -9.91 6.14 -11.66
N THR A 388 -9.88 5.68 -12.93
CA THR A 388 -9.57 6.54 -14.08
C THR A 388 -10.54 7.73 -14.16
N ARG A 389 -11.84 7.48 -14.08
CA ARG A 389 -12.85 8.57 -14.15
C ARG A 389 -12.70 9.55 -13.01
N SER A 390 -12.53 9.04 -11.81
CA SER A 390 -12.37 9.90 -10.64
C SER A 390 -11.12 10.77 -10.72
N ILE A 391 -9.97 10.22 -11.12
CA ILE A 391 -8.75 11.00 -11.30
C ILE A 391 -8.88 12.00 -12.45
N GLN A 392 -9.36 11.55 -13.62
CA GLN A 392 -9.42 12.40 -14.82
C GLN A 392 -10.46 13.51 -14.73
N LYS A 393 -11.41 13.43 -13.81
CA LYS A 393 -12.34 14.54 -13.49
C LYS A 393 -11.59 15.78 -12.98
N ARG A 394 -10.48 15.60 -12.27
CA ARG A 394 -9.63 16.66 -11.69
C ARG A 394 -8.32 16.88 -12.44
N HIS A 395 -7.83 15.85 -13.08
CA HIS A 395 -6.59 15.86 -13.87
C HIS A 395 -6.86 15.26 -15.25
N PRO A 396 -7.50 16.01 -16.18
CA PRO A 396 -7.87 15.50 -17.51
C PRO A 396 -6.66 14.93 -18.26
N GLY A 397 -6.82 13.69 -18.77
CA GLY A 397 -5.75 12.99 -19.48
C GLY A 397 -4.67 12.38 -18.60
N ALA A 398 -4.80 12.43 -17.27
CA ALA A 398 -3.84 11.80 -16.36
C ALA A 398 -3.71 10.30 -16.67
N PRO A 399 -2.48 9.78 -16.83
CA PRO A 399 -2.26 8.35 -16.98
C PRO A 399 -2.49 7.64 -15.66
N ILE A 400 -3.16 6.48 -15.72
CA ILE A 400 -3.28 5.54 -14.61
C ILE A 400 -2.29 4.40 -14.85
N VAL A 401 -1.34 4.25 -13.93
CA VAL A 401 -0.20 3.35 -14.09
C VAL A 401 -0.29 2.21 -13.10
N PRO A 402 -0.53 0.96 -13.56
CA PRO A 402 -0.46 -0.19 -12.66
C PRO A 402 0.92 -0.29 -12.01
N GLN A 403 0.95 -0.51 -10.70
CA GLN A 403 2.17 -0.50 -9.92
C GLN A 403 2.28 -1.73 -9.01
N MET A 404 3.52 -2.20 -8.85
CA MET A 404 3.92 -3.16 -7.83
C MET A 404 4.73 -2.42 -6.77
N SER A 405 4.24 -2.42 -5.52
CA SER A 405 5.00 -1.88 -4.40
C SER A 405 6.19 -2.78 -4.04
N ALA A 406 7.31 -2.18 -3.72
CA ALA A 406 8.44 -2.86 -3.07
C ALA A 406 8.22 -3.02 -1.56
N GLY A 407 7.41 -2.15 -0.94
CA GLY A 407 6.92 -2.25 0.43
C GLY A 407 5.72 -3.19 0.55
N ALA A 408 5.27 -3.39 1.78
CA ALA A 408 4.05 -4.14 2.11
C ALA A 408 3.02 -3.17 2.69
N THR A 409 1.74 -3.54 2.61
CA THR A 409 0.61 -2.86 3.24
C THR A 409 -0.31 -3.92 3.86
N ASP A 410 -1.31 -3.51 4.61
CA ASP A 410 -2.39 -4.42 5.07
C ASP A 410 -3.03 -5.22 3.93
N GLY A 411 -2.96 -4.73 2.71
CA GLY A 411 -3.44 -5.40 1.50
C GLY A 411 -2.84 -6.79 1.27
N LEU A 412 -1.61 -7.01 1.74
CA LEU A 412 -0.93 -8.31 1.72
C LEU A 412 -1.82 -9.42 2.30
N PHE A 413 -2.35 -9.20 3.48
CA PHE A 413 -3.10 -10.23 4.23
C PHE A 413 -4.42 -10.57 3.54
N PHE A 414 -5.12 -9.58 3.02
CA PHE A 414 -6.37 -9.80 2.29
C PHE A 414 -6.14 -10.48 0.94
N ARG A 415 -5.07 -10.12 0.21
CA ARG A 415 -4.69 -10.82 -1.04
C ARG A 415 -4.33 -12.27 -0.77
N SER A 416 -3.59 -12.56 0.31
CA SER A 416 -3.22 -13.94 0.67
C SER A 416 -4.43 -14.83 0.94
N GLU A 417 -5.53 -14.24 1.41
CA GLU A 417 -6.79 -14.91 1.68
C GLU A 417 -7.82 -14.78 0.54
N GLY A 418 -7.37 -14.36 -0.65
CA GLY A 418 -8.15 -14.36 -1.88
C GLY A 418 -9.10 -13.19 -2.09
N ILE A 419 -8.97 -12.08 -1.34
CA ILE A 419 -9.63 -10.82 -1.64
C ILE A 419 -8.67 -9.95 -2.47
N PRO A 420 -8.98 -9.63 -3.74
CA PRO A 420 -8.18 -8.69 -4.52
C PRO A 420 -8.16 -7.31 -3.86
N VAL A 421 -6.98 -6.71 -3.72
CA VAL A 421 -6.79 -5.38 -3.13
C VAL A 421 -6.17 -4.43 -4.15
N TYR A 422 -6.70 -3.22 -4.22
CA TYR A 422 -6.25 -2.17 -5.12
C TYR A 422 -5.88 -0.93 -4.30
N GLY A 423 -4.61 -0.50 -4.39
CA GLY A 423 -4.20 0.80 -3.87
C GLY A 423 -4.64 1.88 -4.84
N VAL A 424 -5.56 2.71 -4.38
CA VAL A 424 -6.29 3.68 -5.21
C VAL A 424 -6.40 5.04 -4.54
N ASP A 425 -5.44 5.45 -3.71
CA ASP A 425 -5.51 6.78 -3.12
C ASP A 425 -5.53 7.86 -4.20
N GLY A 426 -6.26 8.93 -3.96
CA GLY A 426 -6.39 10.05 -4.89
C GLY A 426 -5.45 11.22 -4.56
N ALA A 427 -4.73 11.13 -3.44
CA ALA A 427 -3.76 12.13 -3.05
C ALA A 427 -2.56 12.17 -4.02
N TRP A 428 -1.94 13.32 -4.13
CA TRP A 428 -0.72 13.49 -4.94
C TRP A 428 0.30 14.35 -4.20
N ILE A 429 1.56 14.17 -4.58
CA ILE A 429 2.71 14.85 -3.99
C ILE A 429 3.56 15.53 -5.06
N ILE A 430 4.43 16.43 -4.67
CA ILE A 430 5.53 16.93 -5.50
C ILE A 430 6.75 16.03 -5.27
N SER A 431 7.11 15.25 -6.27
CA SER A 431 8.26 14.35 -6.21
C SER A 431 9.54 15.07 -6.71
N PRO A 432 10.67 14.90 -5.99
CA PRO A 432 10.88 14.14 -4.76
C PRO A 432 10.64 14.94 -3.46
N GLU A 433 10.28 16.21 -3.52
CA GLU A 433 10.27 17.13 -2.37
C GLU A 433 9.32 16.73 -1.24
N ASP A 434 8.21 16.06 -1.58
CA ASP A 434 7.17 15.62 -0.63
C ASP A 434 7.22 14.12 -0.32
N GLU A 435 8.25 13.40 -0.76
CA GLU A 435 8.51 12.01 -0.38
C GLU A 435 9.03 11.95 1.06
N ARG A 436 8.11 12.23 2.02
CA ARG A 436 8.43 12.40 3.44
C ARG A 436 7.71 11.44 4.37
N ALA A 437 7.02 10.46 3.83
CA ALA A 437 6.48 9.35 4.64
C ALA A 437 7.61 8.78 5.51
N HIS A 438 7.34 8.50 6.81
CA HIS A 438 8.33 8.11 7.82
C HIS A 438 9.44 9.14 8.12
N GLY A 439 9.52 10.22 7.33
CA GLY A 439 10.50 11.28 7.48
C GLY A 439 10.05 12.41 8.43
N ARG A 440 10.90 13.43 8.55
CA ARG A 440 10.59 14.67 9.27
C ARG A 440 9.76 15.61 8.41
N ASP A 441 8.96 16.44 9.06
CA ASP A 441 8.13 17.47 8.40
C ASP A 441 7.28 16.88 7.27
N GLU A 442 6.70 15.71 7.53
CA GLU A 442 5.74 15.05 6.64
C GLU A 442 4.60 16.01 6.32
N ARG A 443 4.18 16.05 5.05
CA ARG A 443 3.23 17.04 4.58
C ARG A 443 2.49 16.57 3.31
N ILE A 444 1.30 17.11 3.13
CA ILE A 444 0.51 16.94 1.92
C ILE A 444 0.08 18.30 1.38
N PRO A 445 0.10 18.56 0.06
CA PRO A 445 -0.48 19.80 -0.48
C PRO A 445 -1.98 19.91 -0.11
N VAL A 446 -2.41 21.07 0.35
CA VAL A 446 -3.83 21.33 0.70
C VAL A 446 -4.76 20.95 -0.46
N LYS A 447 -4.37 21.34 -1.68
CA LYS A 447 -5.12 20.99 -2.89
C LYS A 447 -5.23 19.48 -3.08
N SER A 448 -4.13 18.75 -2.92
CA SER A 448 -4.10 17.29 -3.03
C SER A 448 -5.07 16.63 -2.05
N PHE A 449 -5.03 17.05 -0.78
CA PHE A 449 -5.94 16.50 0.23
C PHE A 449 -7.42 16.80 -0.08
N ARG A 450 -7.74 18.03 -0.52
CA ARG A 450 -9.13 18.39 -0.94
C ARG A 450 -9.59 17.54 -2.12
N GLU A 451 -8.72 17.29 -3.09
CA GLU A 451 -9.01 16.43 -4.25
C GLU A 451 -9.14 14.96 -3.85
N ASN A 452 -8.40 14.49 -2.83
CA ASN A 452 -8.52 13.15 -2.29
C ASN A 452 -9.86 12.91 -1.58
N LEU A 453 -10.38 13.90 -0.84
CA LEU A 453 -11.74 13.83 -0.28
C LEU A 453 -12.81 13.63 -1.36
N GLN A 454 -12.71 14.37 -2.46
CA GLN A 454 -13.62 14.23 -3.60
C GLN A 454 -13.43 12.90 -4.34
N HIS A 455 -12.19 12.45 -4.41
CA HIS A 455 -11.84 11.18 -5.05
C HIS A 455 -12.52 10.00 -4.35
N TRP A 456 -12.37 9.89 -3.03
CA TRP A 456 -12.99 8.80 -2.27
C TRP A 456 -14.51 8.84 -2.32
N HIS A 457 -15.11 10.04 -2.32
CA HIS A 457 -16.55 10.19 -2.55
C HIS A 457 -16.96 9.64 -3.92
N ASP A 458 -16.29 10.04 -5.00
CA ASP A 458 -16.57 9.56 -6.35
C ASP A 458 -16.40 8.04 -6.48
N MET A 459 -15.30 7.47 -5.94
CA MET A 459 -15.00 6.04 -5.98
C MET A 459 -16.07 5.20 -5.29
N VAL A 460 -16.46 5.59 -4.08
CA VAL A 460 -17.48 4.87 -3.32
C VAL A 460 -18.85 5.02 -3.99
N ALA A 461 -19.21 6.22 -4.43
CA ALA A 461 -20.48 6.45 -5.10
C ALA A 461 -20.61 5.61 -6.37
N GLU A 462 -19.54 5.47 -7.14
CA GLU A 462 -19.56 4.71 -8.39
C GLU A 462 -19.58 3.19 -8.16
N LEU A 463 -18.73 2.67 -7.27
CA LEU A 463 -18.57 1.23 -7.09
C LEU A 463 -19.64 0.60 -6.19
N ALA A 464 -20.32 1.39 -5.38
CA ALA A 464 -21.43 0.94 -4.54
C ALA A 464 -22.78 1.53 -4.95
N GLY A 465 -22.80 2.37 -5.96
CA GLY A 465 -23.97 3.03 -6.47
C GLY A 465 -24.89 2.22 -7.40
#